data_99c035b6ae36219057405c01f19d2488
#
_entry.id   99c035b6ae36219057405c01f19d2488
#
_cell.length_a   1.000
_cell.length_b   1.000
_cell.length_c   1.000
_cell.angle_alpha   90.00
_cell.angle_beta   90.00
_cell.angle_gamma   90.00
#
_symmetry.space_group_name_H-M   'P 1'
#
loop_
_entity.id
_entity.type
_entity.pdbx_description
1 polymer ?
#
loop_
_entity_poly.entity_id
_entity_poly.type
_entity_poly.pdbx_seq_one_letter_code
_entity_poly.pdbx_strand_id
1 'polypeptide(L)'
;MRPSIFAIALAASGAPSALAFTSQNALSRQHATRLLVGSETTPSATKPIEEGSHDELMYALGINLARQLGDIRPLVENSEELTQVARGLLDAVVGKADEMTQREILQRRGDELSATIIERATKVQKKLEETGKAMLKEMSENPEVAALESGVLIHPLEAGPDGFGKGTRPTAASTVKVHYHGTLPDGTVFDSSLGKDPVTIPLGGVIKGWRVGLQHMCEGETAMLGIPPEMGYGDAGTPDGRIPGGAALFFKIQLIEVLSAGIGGGPKLVGADGNELKANKSGSGLLGVDGKPL
;
A
#
# COMPACT_ATOMS: atom_id res chain seq x y z
N MET A 1 -6.05 20.38 -16.92
CA MET A 1 -6.73 19.55 -15.91
C MET A 1 -5.88 18.31 -15.74
N ARG A 2 -5.25 18.12 -14.58
CA ARG A 2 -4.51 16.90 -14.25
C ARG A 2 -5.54 15.88 -13.78
N PRO A 3 -5.50 14.61 -14.19
CA PRO A 3 -6.39 13.59 -13.63
C PRO A 3 -6.08 13.44 -12.15
N SER A 4 -7.13 13.45 -11.32
CA SER A 4 -7.04 13.24 -9.87
C SER A 4 -6.34 11.90 -9.59
N ILE A 5 -5.44 11.88 -8.61
CA ILE A 5 -4.77 10.65 -8.14
C ILE A 5 -5.82 9.61 -7.69
N PHE A 6 -6.99 10.09 -7.24
CA PHE A 6 -8.14 9.25 -6.87
C PHE A 6 -8.76 8.49 -8.05
N ALA A 7 -8.73 9.08 -9.27
CA ALA A 7 -9.26 8.41 -10.46
C ALA A 7 -8.46 7.16 -10.86
N ILE A 8 -7.17 7.09 -10.51
CA ILE A 8 -6.31 5.92 -10.81
C ILE A 8 -6.63 4.75 -9.87
N ALA A 9 -7.03 5.02 -8.62
CA ALA A 9 -7.47 3.99 -7.68
C ALA A 9 -8.91 3.51 -7.96
N LEU A 10 -9.78 4.36 -8.50
CA LEU A 10 -11.18 4.05 -8.80
C LEU A 10 -11.38 3.27 -10.12
N ALA A 11 -10.47 3.42 -11.10
CA ALA A 11 -10.56 2.69 -12.38
C ALA A 11 -10.44 1.15 -12.25
N ALA A 12 -10.16 0.64 -11.03
CA ALA A 12 -10.11 -0.79 -10.72
C ALA A 12 -11.46 -1.40 -10.30
N SER A 13 -12.56 -0.62 -10.22
CA SER A 13 -13.83 -1.06 -9.64
C SER A 13 -14.87 -1.64 -10.63
N GLY A 14 -14.52 -1.77 -11.90
CA GLY A 14 -15.38 -2.45 -12.88
C GLY A 14 -15.11 -3.94 -12.94
N ALA A 15 -15.73 -4.75 -12.09
CA ALA A 15 -15.60 -6.20 -12.12
C ALA A 15 -16.35 -6.83 -13.29
N PRO A 16 -15.79 -7.87 -13.90
CA PRO A 16 -16.32 -9.21 -13.70
C PRO A 16 -15.27 -10.32 -13.64
N SER A 17 -15.57 -11.36 -12.89
CA SER A 17 -15.00 -12.73 -12.82
C SER A 17 -13.47 -12.90 -12.84
N ALA A 18 -13.01 -13.90 -12.10
CA ALA A 18 -11.63 -14.28 -11.76
C ALA A 18 -10.58 -14.31 -12.91
N LEU A 19 -11.01 -14.27 -14.16
CA LEU A 19 -10.13 -14.30 -15.35
C LEU A 19 -9.57 -12.92 -15.77
N ALA A 20 -10.16 -11.80 -15.31
CA ALA A 20 -9.67 -10.46 -15.64
C ALA A 20 -8.52 -9.98 -14.72
N PHE A 21 -8.26 -10.69 -13.63
CA PHE A 21 -7.29 -10.29 -12.62
C PHE A 21 -5.83 -10.55 -13.03
N THR A 22 -5.59 -11.48 -13.97
CA THR A 22 -4.24 -11.81 -14.45
C THR A 22 -3.66 -10.78 -15.41
N SER A 23 -4.49 -10.00 -16.11
CA SER A 23 -4.02 -9.01 -17.09
C SER A 23 -3.65 -7.64 -16.47
N GLN A 24 -4.22 -7.29 -15.32
CA GLN A 24 -3.91 -6.00 -14.66
C GLN A 24 -2.55 -6.00 -13.95
N ASN A 25 -2.06 -7.17 -13.52
CA ASN A 25 -0.70 -7.30 -12.98
C ASN A 25 0.39 -7.05 -14.04
N ALA A 26 0.09 -7.25 -15.33
CA ALA A 26 1.03 -6.96 -16.42
C ALA A 26 1.16 -5.45 -16.71
N LEU A 27 0.06 -4.69 -16.58
CA LEU A 27 0.06 -3.23 -16.79
C LEU A 27 0.75 -2.45 -15.66
N SER A 28 0.61 -2.91 -14.43
CA SER A 28 1.32 -2.34 -13.26
C SER A 28 2.84 -2.52 -13.38
N ARG A 29 3.30 -3.67 -13.90
CA ARG A 29 4.73 -3.92 -14.16
C ARG A 29 5.30 -3.04 -15.27
N GLN A 30 4.51 -2.71 -16.31
CA GLN A 30 4.97 -1.85 -17.40
C GLN A 30 5.12 -0.37 -16.99
N HIS A 31 4.35 0.12 -16.02
CA HIS A 31 4.48 1.51 -15.55
C HIS A 31 5.69 1.72 -14.62
N ALA A 32 6.02 0.74 -13.79
CA ALA A 32 7.22 0.80 -12.96
C ALA A 32 8.52 0.81 -13.81
N THR A 33 8.53 0.10 -14.95
CA THR A 33 9.67 0.05 -15.86
C THR A 33 9.81 1.34 -16.71
N ARG A 34 8.72 2.09 -16.92
CA ARG A 34 8.72 3.25 -17.84
C ARG A 34 9.23 4.54 -17.19
N LEU A 35 9.31 4.63 -15.87
CA LEU A 35 9.87 5.80 -15.16
C LEU A 35 11.40 5.78 -15.03
N LEU A 36 12.06 4.67 -15.42
CA LEU A 36 13.52 4.54 -15.40
C LEU A 36 14.18 4.60 -16.79
N VAL A 37 13.40 4.78 -17.86
CA VAL A 37 13.93 4.85 -19.24
C VAL A 37 13.80 6.28 -19.78
N GLY A 38 14.66 7.15 -19.26
CA GLY A 38 15.00 8.42 -19.89
C GLY A 38 16.40 8.28 -20.53
N SER A 39 16.42 8.24 -21.87
CA SER A 39 17.56 8.36 -22.81
C SER A 39 18.77 7.42 -22.64
N GLU A 40 18.81 6.47 -23.58
CA GLU A 40 19.98 5.98 -24.32
C GLU A 40 21.31 5.75 -23.58
N THR A 41 21.41 4.61 -22.94
CA THR A 41 22.51 3.64 -23.08
C THR A 41 22.00 2.31 -22.52
N THR A 42 21.45 1.46 -23.39
CA THR A 42 21.11 0.08 -23.06
C THR A 42 22.37 -0.67 -22.64
N PRO A 43 22.43 -1.25 -21.44
CA PRO A 43 23.37 -2.34 -21.21
C PRO A 43 23.01 -3.43 -22.23
N SER A 44 24.02 -4.00 -22.88
CA SER A 44 23.96 -5.09 -23.84
C SER A 44 22.73 -5.97 -23.65
N ALA A 45 21.90 -6.08 -24.68
CA ALA A 45 20.63 -6.81 -24.66
C ALA A 45 20.82 -8.17 -23.99
N THR A 46 20.41 -8.28 -22.74
CA THR A 46 20.37 -9.57 -22.06
C THR A 46 19.35 -10.42 -22.79
N LYS A 47 19.77 -11.58 -23.26
CA LYS A 47 18.91 -12.56 -23.91
C LYS A 47 17.65 -12.76 -23.07
N PRO A 48 16.45 -12.80 -23.67
CA PRO A 48 15.23 -13.05 -22.89
C PRO A 48 15.39 -14.35 -22.10
N ILE A 49 15.00 -14.30 -20.83
CA ILE A 49 15.04 -15.48 -19.96
C ILE A 49 13.89 -16.39 -20.39
N GLU A 50 14.22 -17.61 -20.81
CA GLU A 50 13.25 -18.62 -21.24
C GLU A 50 12.56 -19.23 -20.02
N GLU A 51 11.24 -19.31 -20.06
CA GLU A 51 10.41 -19.90 -19.00
C GLU A 51 10.81 -21.37 -18.76
N GLY A 52 10.98 -21.77 -17.50
CA GLY A 52 11.44 -23.12 -17.10
C GLY A 52 12.92 -23.38 -17.28
N SER A 53 13.71 -22.39 -17.71
CA SER A 53 15.15 -22.53 -17.90
C SER A 53 15.92 -22.47 -16.56
N HIS A 54 17.17 -22.99 -16.57
CA HIS A 54 18.08 -22.82 -15.44
C HIS A 54 18.41 -21.34 -15.18
N ASP A 55 18.46 -20.52 -16.22
CA ASP A 55 18.72 -19.08 -16.10
C ASP A 55 17.56 -18.37 -15.38
N GLU A 56 16.32 -18.78 -15.61
CA GLU A 56 15.17 -18.29 -14.86
C GLU A 56 15.26 -18.65 -13.38
N LEU A 57 15.66 -19.88 -13.05
CA LEU A 57 15.85 -20.31 -11.67
C LEU A 57 16.92 -19.47 -10.97
N MET A 58 18.04 -19.18 -11.63
CA MET A 58 19.10 -18.34 -11.08
C MET A 58 18.66 -16.87 -10.96
N TYR A 59 17.89 -16.37 -11.90
CA TYR A 59 17.29 -15.04 -11.82
C TYR A 59 16.30 -14.94 -10.65
N ALA A 60 15.46 -15.98 -10.44
CA ALA A 60 14.56 -16.05 -9.30
C ALA A 60 15.32 -16.10 -7.96
N LEU A 61 16.46 -16.79 -7.89
CA LEU A 61 17.34 -16.76 -6.72
C LEU A 61 17.84 -15.33 -6.46
N GLY A 62 18.28 -14.60 -7.49
CA GLY A 62 18.68 -13.20 -7.38
C GLY A 62 17.58 -12.31 -6.84
N ILE A 63 16.32 -12.46 -7.34
CA ILE A 63 15.16 -11.75 -6.82
C ILE A 63 14.91 -12.07 -5.33
N ASN A 64 15.06 -13.34 -4.95
CA ASN A 64 14.86 -13.76 -3.56
C ASN A 64 15.90 -13.16 -2.62
N LEU A 65 17.16 -13.11 -3.03
CA LEU A 65 18.24 -12.46 -2.27
C LEU A 65 18.02 -10.95 -2.16
N ALA A 66 17.60 -10.30 -3.26
CA ALA A 66 17.29 -8.86 -3.26
C ALA A 66 16.20 -8.49 -2.27
N ARG A 67 15.20 -9.37 -2.05
CA ARG A 67 14.15 -9.16 -1.04
C ARG A 67 14.68 -9.11 0.39
N GLN A 68 15.84 -9.70 0.67
CA GLN A 68 16.48 -9.69 1.99
C GLN A 68 17.26 -8.39 2.24
N LEU A 69 17.63 -7.68 1.19
CA LEU A 69 18.38 -6.42 1.28
C LEU A 69 17.51 -5.19 1.59
N GLY A 70 16.19 -5.33 1.51
CA GLY A 70 15.26 -4.21 1.60
C GLY A 70 15.22 -3.36 0.32
N ASP A 71 14.44 -2.28 0.37
CA ASP A 71 14.26 -1.40 -0.80
C ASP A 71 15.38 -0.35 -0.85
N ILE A 72 16.31 -0.52 -1.79
CA ILE A 72 17.41 0.42 -2.04
C ILE A 72 17.06 1.52 -3.04
N ARG A 73 15.89 1.44 -3.71
CA ARG A 73 15.48 2.45 -4.72
C ARG A 73 15.45 3.87 -4.16
N PRO A 74 15.02 4.11 -2.91
CA PRO A 74 15.04 5.43 -2.33
C PRO A 74 16.44 6.02 -2.13
N LEU A 75 17.47 5.16 -2.14
CA LEU A 75 18.87 5.53 -1.87
C LEU A 75 19.66 5.82 -3.15
N VAL A 76 19.08 5.62 -4.34
CA VAL A 76 19.71 5.85 -5.64
C VAL A 76 18.88 6.86 -6.46
N GLU A 77 19.54 7.80 -7.12
CA GLU A 77 18.87 8.86 -7.88
C GLU A 77 18.70 8.54 -9.37
N ASN A 78 19.56 7.64 -9.89
CA ASN A 78 19.59 7.32 -11.31
C ASN A 78 20.09 5.89 -11.56
N SER A 79 19.97 5.44 -12.81
CA SER A 79 20.38 4.10 -13.25
C SER A 79 21.89 3.86 -13.17
N GLU A 80 22.70 4.90 -13.27
CA GLU A 80 24.14 4.80 -13.19
C GLU A 80 24.59 4.49 -11.75
N GLU A 81 24.04 5.22 -10.77
CA GLU A 81 24.25 4.91 -9.34
C GLU A 81 23.78 3.49 -8.99
N LEU A 82 22.60 3.08 -9.48
CA LEU A 82 22.12 1.72 -9.28
C LEU A 82 23.09 0.68 -9.85
N THR A 83 23.66 0.95 -11.01
CA THR A 83 24.66 0.08 -11.62
C THR A 83 25.93 -0.03 -10.75
N GLN A 84 26.40 1.06 -10.16
CA GLN A 84 27.54 1.04 -9.24
C GLN A 84 27.23 0.29 -7.94
N VAL A 85 26.03 0.47 -7.37
CA VAL A 85 25.60 -0.30 -6.19
C VAL A 85 25.53 -1.79 -6.51
N ALA A 86 24.92 -2.16 -7.64
CA ALA A 86 24.85 -3.57 -8.08
C ALA A 86 26.24 -4.16 -8.31
N ARG A 87 27.16 -3.40 -8.91
CA ARG A 87 28.55 -3.81 -9.10
C ARG A 87 29.26 -4.04 -7.76
N GLY A 88 29.16 -3.11 -6.82
CA GLY A 88 29.74 -3.26 -5.49
C GLY A 88 29.22 -4.51 -4.76
N LEU A 89 27.92 -4.76 -4.85
CA LEU A 89 27.30 -5.96 -4.29
C LEU A 89 27.85 -7.24 -4.92
N LEU A 90 27.90 -7.29 -6.26
CA LEU A 90 28.41 -8.46 -6.99
C LEU A 90 29.90 -8.70 -6.69
N ASP A 91 30.73 -7.66 -6.71
CA ASP A 91 32.14 -7.77 -6.43
C ASP A 91 32.42 -8.27 -5.00
N ALA A 92 31.58 -7.87 -4.02
CA ALA A 92 31.65 -8.38 -2.66
C ALA A 92 31.23 -9.86 -2.57
N VAL A 93 30.10 -10.24 -3.21
CA VAL A 93 29.56 -11.62 -3.16
C VAL A 93 30.46 -12.63 -3.85
N VAL A 94 31.08 -12.28 -5.01
CA VAL A 94 31.99 -13.18 -5.74
C VAL A 94 33.44 -13.09 -5.29
N GLY A 95 33.75 -12.30 -4.26
CA GLY A 95 35.11 -12.17 -3.71
C GLY A 95 36.09 -11.46 -4.62
N LYS A 96 35.64 -10.67 -5.60
CA LYS A 96 36.50 -9.84 -6.45
C LYS A 96 37.08 -8.64 -5.71
N ALA A 97 36.31 -8.09 -4.77
CA ALA A 97 36.82 -7.09 -3.84
C ALA A 97 37.30 -7.84 -2.59
N ASP A 98 38.62 -7.88 -2.37
CA ASP A 98 39.16 -8.46 -1.14
C ASP A 98 38.80 -7.65 0.10
N GLU A 99 38.87 -8.29 1.27
CA GLU A 99 38.44 -7.65 2.54
C GLU A 99 39.23 -6.37 2.87
N MET A 100 40.49 -6.28 2.46
CA MET A 100 41.32 -5.09 2.68
C MET A 100 40.80 -3.92 1.86
N THR A 101 40.54 -4.15 0.57
CA THR A 101 39.95 -3.12 -0.34
C THR A 101 38.57 -2.66 0.14
N GLN A 102 37.72 -3.59 0.54
CA GLN A 102 36.39 -3.24 1.09
C GLN A 102 36.53 -2.37 2.34
N ARG A 103 37.39 -2.76 3.27
CA ARG A 103 37.66 -2.02 4.52
C ARG A 103 38.23 -0.63 4.25
N GLU A 104 39.19 -0.49 3.34
CA GLU A 104 39.77 0.80 2.97
C GLU A 104 38.74 1.76 2.38
N ILE A 105 37.87 1.29 1.48
CA ILE A 105 36.82 2.10 0.87
C ILE A 105 35.83 2.56 1.94
N LEU A 106 35.33 1.65 2.79
CA LEU A 106 34.39 1.97 3.85
C LEU A 106 34.98 2.90 4.90
N GLN A 107 36.26 2.72 5.25
CA GLN A 107 36.96 3.61 6.19
C GLN A 107 37.16 5.02 5.60
N ARG A 108 37.47 5.13 4.31
CA ARG A 108 37.69 6.42 3.64
C ARG A 108 36.38 7.18 3.34
N ARG A 109 35.30 6.48 2.97
CA ARG A 109 34.06 7.08 2.48
C ARG A 109 32.85 6.79 3.36
N GLY A 110 33.02 6.11 4.50
CA GLY A 110 31.91 5.66 5.35
C GLY A 110 31.08 6.80 5.92
N ASP A 111 31.72 7.88 6.36
CA ASP A 111 31.02 9.03 6.90
C ASP A 111 30.20 9.74 5.81
N GLU A 112 30.78 9.93 4.62
CA GLU A 112 30.10 10.53 3.48
C GLU A 112 28.95 9.63 2.98
N LEU A 113 29.16 8.33 2.93
CA LEU A 113 28.11 7.36 2.60
C LEU A 113 26.96 7.42 3.59
N SER A 114 27.26 7.45 4.88
CA SER A 114 26.24 7.55 5.95
C SER A 114 25.45 8.86 5.84
N ALA A 115 26.11 9.99 5.62
CA ALA A 115 25.45 11.28 5.43
C ALA A 115 24.55 11.26 4.19
N THR A 116 25.01 10.74 3.07
CA THR A 116 24.22 10.63 1.82
C THR A 116 22.98 9.75 2.00
N ILE A 117 23.12 8.60 2.67
CA ILE A 117 22.00 7.70 2.97
C ILE A 117 20.95 8.43 3.82
N ILE A 118 21.38 9.10 4.90
CA ILE A 118 20.47 9.82 5.81
C ILE A 118 19.76 10.93 5.07
N GLU A 119 20.47 11.74 4.28
CA GLU A 119 19.90 12.84 3.50
C GLU A 119 18.83 12.33 2.53
N ARG A 120 19.14 11.30 1.75
CA ARG A 120 18.22 10.72 0.75
C ARG A 120 17.01 10.07 1.41
N ALA A 121 17.21 9.29 2.47
CA ALA A 121 16.13 8.69 3.23
C ALA A 121 15.18 9.75 3.81
N THR A 122 15.73 10.82 4.38
CA THR A 122 14.96 11.94 4.93
C THR A 122 14.15 12.68 3.84
N LYS A 123 14.74 12.89 2.67
CA LYS A 123 14.06 13.52 1.53
C LYS A 123 12.90 12.69 1.03
N VAL A 124 13.08 11.37 0.93
CA VAL A 124 12.02 10.42 0.53
C VAL A 124 10.91 10.38 1.57
N GLN A 125 11.26 10.26 2.85
CA GLN A 125 10.31 10.26 3.95
C GLN A 125 9.46 11.54 3.95
N LYS A 126 10.08 12.71 3.85
CA LYS A 126 9.38 14.00 3.81
C LYS A 126 8.42 14.08 2.62
N LYS A 127 8.87 13.67 1.44
CA LYS A 127 8.01 13.63 0.24
C LYS A 127 6.80 12.71 0.45
N LEU A 128 7.03 11.54 1.07
CA LEU A 128 5.96 10.57 1.34
C LEU A 128 4.94 11.12 2.33
N GLU A 129 5.38 11.80 3.39
CA GLU A 129 4.52 12.49 4.34
C GLU A 129 3.67 13.58 3.68
N GLU A 130 4.29 14.43 2.86
CA GLU A 130 3.59 15.50 2.13
C GLU A 130 2.54 14.92 1.18
N THR A 131 2.91 13.88 0.45
CA THR A 131 1.98 13.18 -0.46
C THR A 131 0.85 12.53 0.34
N GLY A 132 1.16 11.88 1.45
CA GLY A 132 0.16 11.24 2.32
C GLY A 132 -0.84 12.23 2.90
N LYS A 133 -0.36 13.38 3.40
CA LYS A 133 -1.22 14.47 3.88
C LYS A 133 -2.12 15.02 2.77
N ALA A 134 -1.58 15.21 1.57
CA ALA A 134 -2.36 15.68 0.43
C ALA A 134 -3.46 14.66 0.02
N MET A 135 -3.13 13.37 -0.03
CA MET A 135 -4.10 12.30 -0.36
C MET A 135 -5.19 12.16 0.71
N LEU A 136 -4.84 12.20 2.00
CA LEU A 136 -5.82 12.17 3.08
C LEU A 136 -6.75 13.39 3.00
N LYS A 137 -6.21 14.58 2.72
CA LYS A 137 -7.01 15.77 2.52
C LYS A 137 -7.96 15.62 1.33
N GLU A 138 -7.46 15.20 0.16
CA GLU A 138 -8.28 14.96 -1.03
C GLU A 138 -9.38 13.93 -0.74
N MET A 139 -9.04 12.84 -0.02
CA MET A 139 -10.02 11.84 0.40
C MET A 139 -11.09 12.45 1.33
N SER A 140 -10.70 13.32 2.26
CA SER A 140 -11.63 13.95 3.21
C SER A 140 -12.59 14.96 2.56
N GLU A 141 -12.25 15.51 1.39
CA GLU A 141 -13.08 16.42 0.62
C GLU A 141 -14.15 15.69 -0.21
N ASN A 142 -14.07 14.36 -0.32
CA ASN A 142 -15.07 13.54 -1.00
C ASN A 142 -16.30 13.36 -0.09
N PRO A 143 -17.52 13.74 -0.53
CA PRO A 143 -18.75 13.61 0.25
C PRO A 143 -19.12 12.15 0.59
N GLU A 144 -18.62 11.17 -0.16
CA GLU A 144 -18.84 9.75 0.11
C GLU A 144 -17.89 9.18 1.19
N VAL A 145 -16.98 10.01 1.73
CA VAL A 145 -16.02 9.62 2.75
C VAL A 145 -16.49 10.10 4.12
N ALA A 146 -16.50 9.19 5.08
CA ALA A 146 -16.71 9.56 6.48
C ALA A 146 -15.36 9.77 7.18
N ALA A 147 -15.24 10.89 7.89
CA ALA A 147 -14.14 11.12 8.81
C ALA A 147 -14.52 10.60 10.21
N LEU A 148 -13.70 9.70 10.75
CA LEU A 148 -13.88 9.14 12.09
C LEU A 148 -13.15 10.00 13.13
N GLU A 149 -13.55 9.90 14.41
CA GLU A 149 -13.03 10.74 15.51
C GLU A 149 -11.49 10.75 15.62
N SER A 150 -10.84 9.67 15.19
CA SER A 150 -9.39 9.51 15.23
C SER A 150 -8.64 10.04 14.00
N GLY A 151 -9.34 10.70 13.06
CA GLY A 151 -8.78 11.15 11.79
C GLY A 151 -8.64 10.05 10.73
N VAL A 152 -9.08 8.83 11.03
CA VAL A 152 -9.20 7.76 10.05
C VAL A 152 -10.35 8.09 9.10
N LEU A 153 -10.10 7.95 7.81
CA LEU A 153 -11.10 8.15 6.75
C LEU A 153 -11.60 6.80 6.26
N ILE A 154 -12.89 6.68 6.05
CA ILE A 154 -13.50 5.49 5.47
C ILE A 154 -14.37 5.85 4.28
N HIS A 155 -14.08 5.23 3.14
CA HIS A 155 -14.87 5.33 1.91
C HIS A 155 -15.51 3.98 1.62
N PRO A 156 -16.81 3.80 1.84
CA PRO A 156 -17.52 2.59 1.47
C PRO A 156 -17.51 2.42 -0.05
N LEU A 157 -17.10 1.25 -0.55
CA LEU A 157 -17.00 0.96 -1.99
C LEU A 157 -18.07 0.00 -2.46
N GLU A 158 -18.28 -1.08 -1.70
CA GLU A 158 -19.23 -2.14 -2.06
C GLU A 158 -20.06 -2.53 -0.84
N ALA A 159 -21.36 -2.66 -1.04
CA ALA A 159 -22.29 -3.07 0.02
C ALA A 159 -22.16 -4.58 0.31
N GLY A 160 -22.45 -4.96 1.55
CA GLY A 160 -22.68 -6.34 1.91
C GLY A 160 -24.01 -6.88 1.35
N PRO A 161 -24.33 -8.16 1.57
CA PRO A 161 -25.56 -8.81 1.04
C PRO A 161 -26.85 -8.08 1.41
N ASP A 162 -26.89 -7.47 2.58
CA ASP A 162 -28.06 -6.77 3.12
C ASP A 162 -28.07 -5.26 2.82
N GLY A 163 -27.04 -4.75 2.14
CA GLY A 163 -26.81 -3.33 1.86
C GLY A 163 -25.84 -2.67 2.84
N PHE A 164 -25.44 -1.44 2.55
CA PHE A 164 -24.52 -0.66 3.40
C PHE A 164 -25.05 -0.48 4.82
N GLY A 165 -24.16 -0.66 5.79
CA GLY A 165 -24.44 -0.45 7.21
C GLY A 165 -25.38 -1.47 7.84
N LYS A 166 -25.71 -2.54 7.11
CA LYS A 166 -26.54 -3.64 7.59
C LYS A 166 -25.73 -4.92 7.73
N GLY A 167 -26.08 -5.72 8.72
CA GLY A 167 -25.38 -6.97 9.01
C GLY A 167 -24.53 -6.90 10.29
N THR A 168 -23.71 -7.93 10.49
CA THR A 168 -22.86 -8.07 11.67
C THR A 168 -21.70 -7.11 11.61
N ARG A 169 -21.48 -6.33 12.68
CA ARG A 169 -20.31 -5.46 12.83
C ARG A 169 -19.33 -6.04 13.85
N PRO A 170 -18.04 -5.95 13.60
CA PRO A 170 -17.06 -6.33 14.60
C PRO A 170 -16.97 -5.29 15.72
N THR A 171 -16.59 -5.76 16.90
CA THR A 171 -16.16 -4.93 18.03
C THR A 171 -14.63 -4.94 18.11
N ALA A 172 -14.04 -4.09 18.96
CA ALA A 172 -12.59 -4.07 19.19
C ALA A 172 -11.99 -5.42 19.65
N ALA A 173 -12.82 -6.32 20.22
CA ALA A 173 -12.42 -7.66 20.68
C ALA A 173 -12.70 -8.76 19.66
N SER A 174 -13.35 -8.44 18.52
CA SER A 174 -13.73 -9.42 17.53
C SER A 174 -12.52 -9.95 16.74
N THR A 175 -12.68 -11.17 16.22
CA THR A 175 -11.82 -11.74 15.21
C THR A 175 -12.56 -11.66 13.88
N VAL A 176 -11.90 -11.19 12.84
CA VAL A 176 -12.47 -10.97 11.51
C VAL A 176 -11.70 -11.74 10.46
N LYS A 177 -12.40 -12.10 9.37
CA LYS A 177 -11.82 -12.67 8.16
C LYS A 177 -11.91 -11.63 7.04
N VAL A 178 -10.78 -11.28 6.46
CA VAL A 178 -10.67 -10.16 5.52
C VAL A 178 -9.80 -10.50 4.32
N HIS A 179 -10.10 -9.87 3.18
CA HIS A 179 -9.10 -9.57 2.16
C HIS A 179 -8.68 -8.11 2.29
N TYR A 180 -7.41 -7.85 2.04
CA TYR A 180 -6.90 -6.48 2.07
C TYR A 180 -5.77 -6.25 1.06
N HIS A 181 -5.59 -4.98 0.74
CA HIS A 181 -4.51 -4.49 -0.09
C HIS A 181 -4.04 -3.15 0.45
N GLY A 182 -2.83 -3.11 1.01
CA GLY A 182 -2.24 -1.96 1.66
C GLY A 182 -1.19 -1.28 0.79
N THR A 183 -1.32 0.03 0.61
CA THR A 183 -0.41 0.85 -0.19
C THR A 183 0.06 2.07 0.58
N LEU A 184 1.28 2.52 0.28
CA LEU A 184 1.82 3.81 0.65
C LEU A 184 1.29 4.90 -0.29
N PRO A 185 1.46 6.20 0.05
CA PRO A 185 1.01 7.32 -0.78
C PRO A 185 1.61 7.36 -2.19
N ASP A 186 2.76 6.76 -2.41
CA ASP A 186 3.40 6.64 -3.74
C ASP A 186 2.88 5.45 -4.57
N GLY A 187 1.92 4.68 -4.02
CA GLY A 187 1.36 3.49 -4.65
C GLY A 187 2.16 2.21 -4.37
N THR A 188 3.24 2.27 -3.61
CA THR A 188 4.01 1.08 -3.22
C THR A 188 3.15 0.16 -2.36
N VAL A 189 2.96 -1.07 -2.80
CA VAL A 189 2.26 -2.11 -2.02
C VAL A 189 3.19 -2.65 -0.96
N PHE A 190 2.86 -2.44 0.32
CA PHE A 190 3.66 -2.97 1.42
C PHE A 190 3.14 -4.30 1.96
N ASP A 191 1.83 -4.56 1.83
CA ASP A 191 1.23 -5.84 2.20
C ASP A 191 -0.09 -6.08 1.47
N SER A 192 -0.39 -7.38 1.16
CA SER A 192 -1.61 -7.75 0.46
C SER A 192 -1.94 -9.23 0.65
N SER A 193 -3.23 -9.52 0.83
CA SER A 193 -3.78 -10.87 0.81
C SER A 193 -4.39 -11.25 -0.54
N LEU A 194 -4.34 -10.36 -1.54
CA LEU A 194 -4.91 -10.66 -2.85
C LEU A 194 -4.15 -11.79 -3.54
N GLY A 195 -4.89 -12.73 -4.13
CA GLY A 195 -4.32 -13.94 -4.73
C GLY A 195 -3.90 -15.02 -3.73
N LYS A 196 -4.24 -14.86 -2.45
CA LYS A 196 -4.07 -15.83 -1.37
C LYS A 196 -5.40 -16.06 -0.68
N ASP A 197 -5.44 -17.00 0.27
CA ASP A 197 -6.61 -17.17 1.14
C ASP A 197 -6.88 -15.93 1.99
N PRO A 198 -8.15 -15.65 2.35
CA PRO A 198 -8.49 -14.59 3.29
C PRO A 198 -7.78 -14.77 4.63
N VAL A 199 -7.37 -13.66 5.23
CA VAL A 199 -6.63 -13.69 6.49
C VAL A 199 -7.58 -13.53 7.67
N THR A 200 -7.41 -14.37 8.69
CA THR A 200 -8.15 -14.27 9.96
C THR A 200 -7.32 -13.50 10.97
N ILE A 201 -7.85 -12.38 11.45
CA ILE A 201 -7.11 -11.42 12.29
C ILE A 201 -7.93 -10.99 13.50
N PRO A 202 -7.40 -11.11 14.75
CA PRO A 202 -8.01 -10.50 15.92
C PRO A 202 -7.78 -8.98 15.90
N LEU A 203 -8.85 -8.17 16.05
CA LEU A 203 -8.78 -6.71 16.00
C LEU A 203 -7.98 -6.09 17.17
N GLY A 204 -7.78 -6.84 18.25
CA GLY A 204 -6.91 -6.42 19.33
C GLY A 204 -5.43 -6.35 18.96
N GLY A 205 -5.00 -7.06 17.90
CA GLY A 205 -3.61 -7.16 17.47
C GLY A 205 -3.23 -6.31 16.24
N VAL A 206 -4.18 -5.54 15.68
CA VAL A 206 -3.92 -4.70 14.49
C VAL A 206 -3.63 -3.24 14.86
N ILE A 207 -3.14 -2.46 13.90
CA ILE A 207 -2.96 -1.01 14.05
C ILE A 207 -4.27 -0.32 14.42
N LYS A 208 -4.17 0.81 15.12
CA LYS A 208 -5.35 1.53 15.63
C LYS A 208 -6.34 1.89 14.53
N GLY A 209 -5.85 2.33 13.37
CA GLY A 209 -6.67 2.70 12.21
C GLY A 209 -7.54 1.55 11.70
N TRP A 210 -7.01 0.35 11.64
CA TRP A 210 -7.80 -0.84 11.28
C TRP A 210 -8.88 -1.14 12.31
N ARG A 211 -8.53 -1.09 13.59
CA ARG A 211 -9.48 -1.34 14.67
C ARG A 211 -10.65 -0.36 14.62
N VAL A 212 -10.36 0.92 14.38
CA VAL A 212 -11.41 1.95 14.24
C VAL A 212 -12.20 1.73 12.95
N GLY A 213 -11.54 1.62 11.80
CA GLY A 213 -12.21 1.51 10.51
C GLY A 213 -13.12 0.29 10.38
N LEU A 214 -12.63 -0.89 10.78
CA LEU A 214 -13.39 -2.14 10.67
C LEU A 214 -14.63 -2.17 11.57
N GLN A 215 -14.64 -1.48 12.71
CA GLN A 215 -15.84 -1.36 13.54
C GLN A 215 -16.97 -0.55 12.87
N HIS A 216 -16.65 0.18 11.79
CA HIS A 216 -17.65 0.92 11.00
C HIS A 216 -18.10 0.16 9.74
N MET A 217 -17.51 -1.00 9.47
CA MET A 217 -17.91 -1.89 8.38
C MET A 217 -18.82 -3.00 8.87
N CYS A 218 -19.72 -3.46 7.98
CA CYS A 218 -20.51 -4.66 8.18
C CYS A 218 -19.90 -5.84 7.39
N GLU A 219 -20.25 -7.05 7.81
CA GLU A 219 -19.90 -8.28 7.08
C GLU A 219 -20.36 -8.21 5.62
N GLY A 220 -19.49 -8.57 4.70
CA GLY A 220 -19.67 -8.49 3.25
C GLY A 220 -19.27 -7.16 2.61
N GLU A 221 -19.03 -6.11 3.38
CA GLU A 221 -18.67 -4.79 2.83
C GLU A 221 -17.22 -4.70 2.39
N THR A 222 -16.99 -3.88 1.37
CA THR A 222 -15.66 -3.43 0.94
C THR A 222 -15.53 -1.92 1.15
N ALA A 223 -14.44 -1.48 1.76
CA ALA A 223 -14.16 -0.07 1.95
C ALA A 223 -12.68 0.26 1.70
N MET A 224 -12.42 1.55 1.39
CA MET A 224 -11.08 2.14 1.42
C MET A 224 -10.91 2.84 2.77
N LEU A 225 -9.82 2.53 3.47
CA LEU A 225 -9.42 3.26 4.67
C LEU A 225 -8.21 4.14 4.35
N GLY A 226 -8.31 5.43 4.70
CA GLY A 226 -7.19 6.36 4.78
C GLY A 226 -6.78 6.51 6.24
N ILE A 227 -5.58 6.09 6.58
CA ILE A 227 -5.10 5.99 7.97
C ILE A 227 -3.94 6.97 8.15
N PRO A 228 -4.10 8.01 8.99
CA PRO A 228 -2.99 8.91 9.31
C PRO A 228 -1.90 8.19 10.11
N PRO A 229 -0.65 8.69 10.09
CA PRO A 229 0.49 8.00 10.70
C PRO A 229 0.28 7.60 12.15
N GLU A 230 -0.37 8.45 12.95
CA GLU A 230 -0.60 8.27 14.39
C GLU A 230 -1.54 7.09 14.70
N MET A 231 -2.34 6.72 13.70
CA MET A 231 -3.25 5.58 13.76
C MET A 231 -2.69 4.33 13.05
N GLY A 232 -1.51 4.48 12.42
CA GLY A 232 -0.72 3.43 11.78
C GLY A 232 0.51 3.08 12.60
N TYR A 233 1.69 3.29 12.01
CA TYR A 233 3.00 2.96 12.61
C TYR A 233 3.75 4.19 13.16
N GLY A 234 3.11 5.37 13.18
CA GLY A 234 3.67 6.60 13.74
C GLY A 234 4.95 7.06 13.06
N ASP A 235 5.75 7.85 13.81
CA ASP A 235 7.00 8.43 13.30
C ASP A 235 8.14 7.39 13.17
N ALA A 236 8.01 6.24 13.83
CA ALA A 236 9.02 5.19 13.79
C ALA A 236 8.93 4.31 12.52
N GLY A 237 7.73 4.13 11.95
CA GLY A 237 7.51 3.17 10.86
C GLY A 237 7.63 1.72 11.32
N THR A 238 7.89 0.81 10.37
CA THR A 238 8.12 -0.62 10.67
C THR A 238 9.62 -0.93 10.80
N PRO A 239 10.01 -1.88 11.68
CA PRO A 239 11.42 -2.24 11.89
C PRO A 239 12.12 -2.77 10.64
N ASP A 240 11.38 -3.35 9.70
CA ASP A 240 11.89 -3.86 8.42
C ASP A 240 12.00 -2.77 7.33
N GLY A 241 11.64 -1.52 7.65
CA GLY A 241 11.72 -0.38 6.75
C GLY A 241 10.72 -0.38 5.59
N ARG A 242 9.80 -1.35 5.53
CA ARG A 242 8.78 -1.38 4.46
C ARG A 242 7.78 -0.24 4.56
N ILE A 243 7.50 0.22 5.76
CA ILE A 243 6.68 1.40 6.00
C ILE A 243 7.56 2.43 6.70
N PRO A 244 7.94 3.52 6.01
CA PRO A 244 8.71 4.60 6.60
C PRO A 244 7.95 5.30 7.72
N GLY A 245 8.68 5.92 8.64
CA GLY A 245 8.09 6.77 9.67
C GLY A 245 7.31 7.94 9.06
N GLY A 246 6.21 8.34 9.70
CA GLY A 246 5.35 9.42 9.23
C GLY A 246 4.48 9.10 8.00
N ALA A 247 4.49 7.85 7.51
CA ALA A 247 3.71 7.45 6.35
C ALA A 247 2.22 7.29 6.68
N ALA A 248 1.35 7.94 5.90
CA ALA A 248 -0.06 7.61 5.84
C ALA A 248 -0.26 6.27 5.12
N LEU A 249 -1.28 5.51 5.49
CA LEU A 249 -1.56 4.20 4.93
C LEU A 249 -2.92 4.18 4.25
N PHE A 250 -2.99 3.54 3.10
CA PHE A 250 -4.23 3.37 2.36
C PHE A 250 -4.53 1.88 2.19
N PHE A 251 -5.69 1.44 2.65
CA PHE A 251 -6.09 0.05 2.57
C PHE A 251 -7.44 -0.09 1.88
N LYS A 252 -7.49 -0.89 0.83
CA LYS A 252 -8.74 -1.48 0.38
C LYS A 252 -8.97 -2.75 1.20
N ILE A 253 -10.08 -2.82 1.94
CA ILE A 253 -10.43 -3.95 2.81
C ILE A 253 -11.80 -4.47 2.42
N GLN A 254 -11.90 -5.80 2.28
CA GLN A 254 -13.15 -6.53 2.20
C GLN A 254 -13.34 -7.30 3.50
N LEU A 255 -14.36 -6.97 4.28
CA LEU A 255 -14.74 -7.69 5.48
C LEU A 255 -15.62 -8.87 5.11
N ILE A 256 -15.06 -10.07 5.09
CA ILE A 256 -15.74 -11.28 4.62
C ILE A 256 -16.65 -11.84 5.71
N GLU A 257 -16.13 -11.94 6.95
CA GLU A 257 -16.83 -12.63 8.04
C GLU A 257 -16.37 -12.08 9.40
N VAL A 258 -17.31 -12.00 10.34
CA VAL A 258 -17.05 -11.70 11.74
C VAL A 258 -17.16 -12.97 12.57
N LEU A 259 -16.02 -13.58 12.92
CA LEU A 259 -15.94 -14.91 13.57
C LEU A 259 -16.32 -14.90 15.05
N SER A 260 -16.19 -13.76 15.73
CA SER A 260 -16.70 -13.56 17.11
C SER A 260 -17.60 -12.34 17.09
N ALA A 261 -18.89 -12.56 17.37
CA ALA A 261 -19.93 -11.55 17.21
C ALA A 261 -19.69 -10.33 18.11
N GLY A 262 -19.71 -9.15 17.44
CA GLY A 262 -20.00 -7.90 18.11
C GLY A 262 -21.50 -7.77 18.35
N ILE A 263 -21.91 -7.04 19.37
CA ILE A 263 -23.31 -6.68 19.61
C ILE A 263 -23.70 -5.69 18.49
N GLY A 264 -24.76 -6.00 17.75
CA GLY A 264 -25.25 -5.13 16.67
C GLY A 264 -25.57 -3.72 17.16
N GLY A 265 -25.14 -2.69 16.40
CA GLY A 265 -25.38 -1.28 16.71
C GLY A 265 -24.08 -0.47 16.86
N GLY A 266 -23.16 -0.58 15.88
CA GLY A 266 -21.97 0.29 15.80
C GLY A 266 -22.34 1.75 15.48
N PRO A 267 -21.38 2.69 15.66
CA PRO A 267 -21.59 4.10 15.37
C PRO A 267 -21.97 4.32 13.90
N LYS A 268 -22.84 5.28 13.66
CA LYS A 268 -23.29 5.65 12.32
C LYS A 268 -22.17 6.37 11.56
N LEU A 269 -22.03 6.07 10.29
CA LEU A 269 -21.13 6.82 9.41
C LEU A 269 -21.73 8.20 9.11
N VAL A 270 -20.90 9.24 9.28
CA VAL A 270 -21.29 10.62 9.01
C VAL A 270 -20.32 11.15 7.97
N GLY A 271 -20.84 11.69 6.86
CA GLY A 271 -20.03 12.30 5.80
C GLY A 271 -19.31 13.57 6.28
N ALA A 272 -18.41 14.08 5.44
CA ALA A 272 -17.68 15.33 5.71
C ALA A 272 -18.59 16.55 5.92
N ASP A 273 -19.83 16.50 5.43
CA ASP A 273 -20.90 17.50 5.60
C ASP A 273 -21.65 17.39 6.94
N GLY A 274 -21.28 16.43 7.82
CA GLY A 274 -21.92 16.17 9.11
C GLY A 274 -23.22 15.37 9.03
N ASN A 275 -23.59 14.86 7.86
CA ASN A 275 -24.82 14.11 7.66
C ASN A 275 -24.58 12.58 7.68
N GLU A 276 -25.58 11.83 8.17
CA GLU A 276 -25.51 10.36 8.16
C GLU A 276 -25.51 9.82 6.73
N LEU A 277 -24.49 9.01 6.39
CA LEU A 277 -24.41 8.33 5.10
C LEU A 277 -25.45 7.21 5.05
N LYS A 278 -26.40 7.33 4.12
CA LYS A 278 -27.47 6.34 3.93
C LYS A 278 -27.23 5.53 2.67
N ALA A 279 -27.55 4.24 2.72
CA ALA A 279 -27.45 3.37 1.56
C ALA A 279 -28.39 3.82 0.43
N ASN A 280 -27.88 3.86 -0.79
CA ASN A 280 -28.68 4.08 -1.99
C ASN A 280 -29.59 2.87 -2.25
N LYS A 281 -30.86 3.11 -2.56
CA LYS A 281 -31.86 2.06 -2.87
C LYS A 281 -31.50 1.22 -4.10
N SER A 282 -30.63 1.73 -4.97
CA SER A 282 -30.16 1.01 -6.17
C SER A 282 -28.97 0.08 -5.93
N GLY A 283 -28.44 0.00 -4.70
CA GLY A 283 -27.31 -0.91 -4.37
C GLY A 283 -25.95 -0.53 -4.94
N SER A 284 -25.82 0.63 -5.59
CA SER A 284 -24.61 1.06 -6.30
C SER A 284 -23.96 2.33 -5.74
N GLY A 285 -24.37 2.84 -4.58
CA GLY A 285 -23.81 4.04 -3.96
C GLY A 285 -24.57 4.51 -2.73
N LEU A 286 -24.03 5.53 -2.07
CA LEU A 286 -24.63 6.19 -0.91
C LEU A 286 -25.56 7.32 -1.36
N LEU A 287 -26.54 7.66 -0.52
CA LEU A 287 -27.44 8.80 -0.74
C LEU A 287 -27.13 9.90 0.28
N GLY A 288 -27.14 11.14 -0.17
CA GLY A 288 -27.21 12.31 0.69
C GLY A 288 -28.50 12.36 1.49
N VAL A 289 -28.56 13.28 2.46
CA VAL A 289 -29.74 13.46 3.36
C VAL A 289 -31.01 13.84 2.59
N ASP A 290 -30.86 14.46 1.42
CA ASP A 290 -31.90 14.82 0.48
C ASP A 290 -32.39 13.65 -0.40
N GLY A 291 -31.83 12.46 -0.23
CA GLY A 291 -32.22 11.24 -0.96
C GLY A 291 -31.68 11.17 -2.40
N LYS A 292 -30.77 12.06 -2.80
CA LYS A 292 -30.11 12.01 -4.10
C LYS A 292 -28.83 11.17 -4.04
N PRO A 293 -28.46 10.48 -5.15
CA PRO A 293 -27.17 9.81 -5.24
C PRO A 293 -26.06 10.84 -5.08
N LEU A 294 -25.06 10.50 -4.23
CA LEU A 294 -23.83 11.26 -4.10
C LEU A 294 -22.90 10.96 -5.27
#